data_dbe04fa9ff2e49dc89192ea951efcd26
#
_entry.id   dbe04fa9ff2e49dc89192ea951efcd26
#
_cell.length_a   1.000
_cell.length_b   1.000
_cell.length_c   1.000
_cell.angle_alpha   90.00
_cell.angle_beta   90.00
_cell.angle_gamma   90.00
#
_symmetry.space_group_name_H-M   'P 1'
#
loop_
_entity.id
_entity.type
_entity.pdbx_description
1 polymer ?
#
loop_
_entity_poly.entity_id
_entity_poly.type
_entity_poly.pdbx_seq_one_letter_code
_entity_poly.pdbx_strand_id
1 'polypeptide(L)'
;MGVIHDSGVYRYEGQNQPVDFASPSEGVMALEQVLNVTPGSKVKELAFAYIDYMLRPDVQKLLAEGVWYSPANKKVKLDAKYDAKLLTTEAKVATLIQPDWKWYNARKDDIDARVTRILRG
;
A
#
# COMPACT_ATOMS: atom_id res chain seq x y z
N MET A 1 -15.83 -6.81 11.74
CA MET A 1 -14.37 -6.58 11.60
C MET A 1 -13.90 -7.30 10.34
N GLY A 2 -13.00 -6.73 9.57
CA GLY A 2 -12.48 -7.32 8.34
C GLY A 2 -11.06 -6.86 8.07
N VAL A 3 -10.33 -7.58 7.18
CA VAL A 3 -9.01 -7.21 6.70
C VAL A 3 -9.18 -6.41 5.42
N ILE A 4 -8.65 -5.19 5.41
CA ILE A 4 -8.74 -4.27 4.29
C ILE A 4 -7.50 -3.36 4.27
N HIS A 5 -7.18 -2.77 3.13
CA HIS A 5 -6.17 -1.72 3.07
C HIS A 5 -6.56 -0.49 3.91
N ASP A 6 -5.59 0.08 4.60
CA ASP A 6 -5.75 1.31 5.38
C ASP A 6 -6.34 2.46 4.55
N SER A 7 -5.86 2.64 3.31
CA SER A 7 -6.39 3.63 2.37
C SER A 7 -7.89 3.47 2.09
N GLY A 8 -8.42 2.25 2.14
CA GLY A 8 -9.84 1.98 2.03
C GLY A 8 -10.61 2.49 3.23
N VAL A 9 -10.11 2.22 4.44
CA VAL A 9 -10.72 2.69 5.69
C VAL A 9 -10.74 4.22 5.75
N TYR A 10 -9.61 4.87 5.47
CA TYR A 10 -9.51 6.34 5.49
C TYR A 10 -10.44 7.03 4.49
N ARG A 11 -10.69 6.40 3.33
CA ARG A 11 -11.71 6.91 2.39
C ARG A 11 -13.12 6.80 2.94
N TYR A 12 -13.46 5.71 3.61
CA TYR A 12 -14.77 5.54 4.23
C TYR A 12 -14.97 6.50 5.40
N GLU A 13 -13.96 6.72 6.24
CA GLU A 13 -14.01 7.76 7.27
C GLU A 13 -14.25 9.16 6.67
N GLY A 14 -13.57 9.48 5.56
CA GLY A 14 -13.76 10.73 4.83
C GLY A 14 -15.16 10.92 4.26
N GLN A 15 -15.92 9.82 4.11
CA GLN A 15 -17.34 9.80 3.72
C GLN A 15 -18.29 9.72 4.94
N ASN A 16 -17.80 9.99 6.14
CA ASN A 16 -18.52 9.90 7.40
C ASN A 16 -19.12 8.52 7.70
N GLN A 17 -18.49 7.45 7.18
CA GLN A 17 -18.87 6.09 7.55
C GLN A 17 -18.30 5.76 8.95
N PRO A 18 -19.05 5.02 9.80
CA PRO A 18 -18.62 4.67 11.16
C PRO A 18 -17.62 3.50 11.14
N VAL A 19 -16.44 3.73 10.59
CA VAL A 19 -15.34 2.77 10.49
C VAL A 19 -14.07 3.37 11.05
N ASP A 20 -13.17 2.54 11.54
CA ASP A 20 -11.86 2.95 12.02
C ASP A 20 -10.82 1.88 11.68
N PHE A 21 -9.56 2.27 11.67
CA PHE A 21 -8.43 1.38 11.41
C PHE A 21 -7.70 1.05 12.71
N ALA A 22 -7.61 -0.24 13.01
CA ALA A 22 -6.86 -0.74 14.16
C ALA A 22 -5.59 -1.46 13.70
N SER A 23 -4.46 -1.06 14.26
CA SER A 23 -3.19 -1.79 14.11
C SER A 23 -3.10 -2.84 15.22
N PRO A 24 -3.08 -4.14 14.90
CA PRO A 24 -2.90 -5.17 15.91
C PRO A 24 -1.50 -5.11 16.53
N SER A 25 -1.38 -5.60 17.76
CA SER A 25 -0.10 -5.64 18.50
C SER A 25 0.96 -6.50 17.82
N GLU A 26 0.54 -7.47 17.03
CA GLU A 26 1.40 -8.35 16.22
C GLU A 26 2.05 -7.63 15.04
N GLY A 27 1.53 -6.47 14.67
CA GLY A 27 2.00 -5.63 13.57
C GLY A 27 1.03 -5.59 12.40
N VAL A 28 1.33 -4.71 11.45
CA VAL A 28 0.59 -4.53 10.21
C VAL A 28 1.44 -4.99 9.03
N MET A 29 0.85 -5.79 8.14
CA MET A 29 1.56 -6.27 6.96
C MET A 29 1.73 -5.14 5.93
N ALA A 30 2.96 -4.97 5.45
CA ALA A 30 3.24 -4.04 4.35
C ALA A 30 2.68 -4.58 3.03
N LEU A 31 2.03 -3.71 2.27
CA LEU A 31 1.69 -3.95 0.88
C LEU A 31 2.27 -2.83 0.01
N GLU A 32 3.26 -3.17 -0.76
CA GLU A 32 3.92 -2.23 -1.66
C GLU A 32 3.28 -2.31 -3.05
N GLN A 33 2.87 -1.15 -3.57
CA GLN A 33 2.43 -1.03 -4.96
C GLN A 33 3.61 -0.63 -5.83
N VAL A 34 3.82 -1.37 -6.91
CA VAL A 34 4.95 -1.18 -7.81
C VAL A 34 4.50 -0.95 -9.25
N LEU A 35 5.29 -0.19 -9.98
CA LEU A 35 5.16 -0.02 -11.42
C LEU A 35 6.31 -0.76 -12.10
N ASN A 36 6.00 -1.64 -13.04
CA ASN A 36 6.98 -2.44 -13.77
C ASN A 36 6.86 -2.22 -15.27
N VAL A 37 8.00 -2.17 -15.95
CA VAL A 37 8.04 -2.20 -17.41
C VAL A 37 8.09 -3.66 -17.88
N THR A 38 7.09 -4.11 -18.62
CA THR A 38 7.03 -5.50 -19.10
C THR A 38 8.18 -5.82 -20.05
N PRO A 39 8.78 -7.02 -19.94
CA PRO A 39 9.74 -7.49 -20.95
C PRO A 39 9.11 -7.43 -22.35
N GLY A 40 9.86 -6.96 -23.34
CA GLY A 40 9.37 -6.86 -24.72
C GLY A 40 8.55 -5.60 -25.03
N SER A 41 8.29 -4.70 -24.07
CA SER A 41 7.65 -3.40 -24.36
C SER A 41 8.41 -2.66 -25.45
N LYS A 42 7.68 -2.15 -26.44
CA LYS A 42 8.23 -1.33 -27.54
C LYS A 42 8.31 0.16 -27.19
N VAL A 43 7.78 0.56 -26.03
CA VAL A 43 7.69 1.95 -25.55
C VAL A 43 8.35 2.11 -24.19
N LYS A 44 9.49 1.47 -23.97
CA LYS A 44 10.19 1.45 -22.66
C LYS A 44 10.52 2.84 -22.15
N GLU A 45 10.99 3.73 -23.03
CA GLU A 45 11.34 5.11 -22.64
C GLU A 45 10.12 5.88 -22.11
N LEU A 46 8.97 5.73 -22.78
CA LEU A 46 7.72 6.33 -22.33
C LEU A 46 7.28 5.71 -20.98
N ALA A 47 7.44 4.41 -20.82
CA ALA A 47 7.12 3.73 -19.55
C ALA A 47 7.99 4.22 -18.40
N PHE A 48 9.28 4.40 -18.62
CA PHE A 48 10.18 4.98 -17.62
C PHE A 48 9.84 6.44 -17.32
N ALA A 49 9.54 7.26 -18.35
CA ALA A 49 9.10 8.63 -18.14
C ALA A 49 7.80 8.71 -17.31
N TYR A 50 6.87 7.77 -17.53
CA TYR A 50 5.67 7.66 -16.70
C TYR A 50 6.00 7.29 -15.25
N ILE A 51 6.91 6.34 -15.01
CA ILE A 51 7.35 5.97 -13.66
C ILE A 51 8.00 7.16 -12.96
N ASP A 52 8.89 7.88 -13.63
CA ASP A 52 9.52 9.08 -13.10
C ASP A 52 8.49 10.16 -12.74
N TYR A 53 7.50 10.36 -13.62
CA TYR A 53 6.40 11.28 -13.34
C TYR A 53 5.62 10.86 -12.08
N MET A 54 5.28 9.57 -11.94
CA MET A 54 4.55 9.05 -10.79
C MET A 54 5.36 9.12 -9.48
N LEU A 55 6.68 9.17 -9.55
CA LEU A 55 7.57 9.32 -8.38
C LEU A 55 7.84 10.78 -7.98
N ARG A 56 7.34 11.76 -8.72
CA ARG A 56 7.48 13.18 -8.38
C ARG A 56 6.76 13.50 -7.06
N PRO A 57 7.35 14.39 -6.23
CA PRO A 57 6.75 14.75 -4.94
C PRO A 57 5.35 15.35 -5.05
N ASP A 58 5.10 16.18 -6.06
CA ASP A 58 3.80 16.80 -6.31
C ASP A 58 2.73 15.78 -6.70
N VAL A 59 3.08 14.82 -7.56
CA VAL A 59 2.17 13.73 -7.97
C VAL A 59 1.88 12.80 -6.79
N GLN A 60 2.89 12.43 -6.03
CA GLN A 60 2.73 11.58 -4.86
C GLN A 60 1.92 12.27 -3.74
N LYS A 61 2.03 13.60 -3.62
CA LYS A 61 1.16 14.38 -2.73
C LYS A 61 -0.30 14.26 -3.15
N LEU A 62 -0.61 14.41 -4.45
CA LEU A 62 -1.97 14.24 -4.97
C LEU A 62 -2.53 12.83 -4.69
N LEU A 63 -1.72 11.79 -4.83
CA LEU A 63 -2.14 10.42 -4.51
C LEU A 63 -2.38 10.23 -3.01
N ALA A 64 -1.52 10.79 -2.16
CA ALA A 64 -1.70 10.72 -0.73
C ALA A 64 -2.99 11.42 -0.27
N GLU A 65 -3.26 12.61 -0.78
CA GLU A 65 -4.43 13.41 -0.40
C GLU A 65 -5.73 12.95 -1.06
N GLY A 66 -5.66 12.41 -2.29
CA GLY A 66 -6.84 11.96 -3.04
C GLY A 66 -7.30 10.55 -2.70
N VAL A 67 -6.36 9.62 -2.50
CA VAL A 67 -6.66 8.19 -2.31
C VAL A 67 -6.00 7.57 -1.08
N TRP A 68 -5.35 8.35 -0.23
CA TRP A 68 -4.74 7.92 1.02
C TRP A 68 -3.60 6.90 0.82
N TYR A 69 -2.81 7.06 -0.23
CA TYR A 69 -1.62 6.24 -0.43
C TYR A 69 -0.41 6.85 0.25
N SER A 70 0.31 6.05 1.02
CA SER A 70 1.56 6.49 1.63
C SER A 70 2.63 6.75 0.55
N PRO A 71 3.25 7.94 0.54
CA PRO A 71 4.20 8.29 -0.51
C PRO A 71 5.52 7.55 -0.36
N ALA A 72 6.09 7.06 -1.47
CA ALA A 72 7.42 6.49 -1.51
C ALA A 72 8.53 7.57 -1.54
N ASN A 73 8.21 8.76 -2.04
CA ASN A 73 9.18 9.86 -2.15
C ASN A 73 9.29 10.64 -0.83
N LYS A 74 10.45 10.58 -0.18
CA LYS A 74 10.73 11.25 1.11
C LYS A 74 10.65 12.79 1.08
N LYS A 75 10.61 13.41 -0.11
CA LYS A 75 10.47 14.86 -0.26
C LYS A 75 9.02 15.34 -0.20
N VAL A 76 8.05 14.44 -0.17
CA VAL A 76 6.64 14.80 -0.05
C VAL A 76 6.38 15.44 1.30
N LYS A 77 5.66 16.56 1.27
CA LYS A 77 5.17 17.25 2.47
C LYS A 77 3.65 17.21 2.45
N LEU A 78 3.09 16.56 3.45
CA LEU A 78 1.63 16.42 3.60
C LEU A 78 1.11 17.34 4.69
N ASP A 79 -0.17 17.67 4.60
CA ASP A 79 -0.89 18.34 5.68
C ASP A 79 -1.00 17.40 6.89
N ALA A 80 -1.07 17.97 8.09
CA ALA A 80 -1.01 17.24 9.36
C ALA A 80 -2.03 16.09 9.45
N LYS A 81 -3.23 16.26 8.88
CA LYS A 81 -4.28 15.22 8.87
C LYS A 81 -3.88 13.95 8.12
N TYR A 82 -3.12 14.09 7.02
CA TYR A 82 -2.60 12.96 6.24
C TYR A 82 -1.33 12.40 6.86
N ASP A 83 -0.43 13.29 7.29
CA ASP A 83 0.83 12.87 7.91
C ASP A 83 0.60 12.06 9.19
N ALA A 84 -0.43 12.35 9.95
CA ALA A 84 -0.79 11.58 11.16
C ALA A 84 -1.15 10.11 10.85
N LYS A 85 -1.78 9.86 9.71
CA LYS A 85 -2.29 8.51 9.34
C LYS A 85 -1.37 7.74 8.39
N LEU A 86 -0.72 8.43 7.46
CA LEU A 86 0.09 7.78 6.42
C LEU A 86 1.51 7.45 6.89
N LEU A 87 2.14 6.52 6.21
CA LEU A 87 3.51 6.06 6.47
C LEU A 87 4.50 7.03 5.81
N THR A 88 4.77 8.13 6.47
CA THR A 88 5.59 9.24 5.94
C THR A 88 7.01 9.28 6.47
N THR A 89 7.33 8.45 7.48
CA THR A 89 8.65 8.40 8.11
C THR A 89 9.22 6.99 8.14
N GLU A 90 10.54 6.88 8.18
CA GLU A 90 11.22 5.58 8.32
C GLU A 90 10.83 4.86 9.61
N ALA A 91 10.61 5.59 10.69
CA ALA A 91 10.17 5.00 11.95
C ALA A 91 8.79 4.33 11.83
N LYS A 92 7.85 4.95 11.12
CA LYS A 92 6.53 4.34 10.86
C LYS A 92 6.65 3.11 9.95
N VAL A 93 7.47 3.18 8.89
CA VAL A 93 7.70 2.06 7.97
C VAL A 93 8.37 0.88 8.67
N ALA A 94 9.29 1.15 9.61
CA ALA A 94 9.98 0.11 10.36
C ALA A 94 9.07 -0.74 11.28
N THR A 95 7.86 -0.27 11.58
CA THR A 95 6.88 -1.04 12.35
C THR A 95 6.11 -2.08 11.53
N LEU A 96 6.26 -2.06 10.20
CA LEU A 96 5.53 -2.95 9.31
C LEU A 96 6.18 -4.33 9.22
N ILE A 97 5.34 -5.34 9.12
CA ILE A 97 5.78 -6.69 8.79
C ILE A 97 6.01 -6.78 7.29
N GLN A 98 7.25 -7.08 6.89
CA GLN A 98 7.59 -7.33 5.50
C GLN A 98 7.32 -8.80 5.17
N PRO A 99 6.45 -9.11 4.20
CA PRO A 99 6.18 -10.50 3.82
C PRO A 99 7.41 -11.18 3.21
N ASP A 100 7.69 -12.39 3.63
CA ASP A 100 8.66 -13.24 2.91
C ASP A 100 8.00 -13.82 1.65
N TRP A 101 8.07 -13.08 0.56
CA TRP A 101 7.47 -13.45 -0.72
C TRP A 101 8.05 -14.73 -1.29
N LYS A 102 9.33 -15.04 -1.02
CA LYS A 102 9.95 -16.30 -1.48
C LYS A 102 9.32 -17.49 -0.77
N TRP A 103 9.17 -17.40 0.54
CA TRP A 103 8.52 -18.43 1.34
C TRP A 103 7.04 -18.58 0.95
N TYR A 104 6.32 -17.47 0.78
CA TYR A 104 4.91 -17.44 0.39
C TYR A 104 4.71 -18.09 -0.99
N ASN A 105 5.46 -17.66 -2.00
CA ASN A 105 5.31 -18.16 -3.37
C ASN A 105 5.61 -19.66 -3.50
N ALA A 106 6.53 -20.18 -2.69
CA ALA A 106 6.81 -21.62 -2.65
C ALA A 106 5.66 -22.46 -2.05
N ARG A 107 4.68 -21.83 -1.37
CA ARG A 107 3.56 -22.47 -0.67
C ARG A 107 2.20 -21.93 -1.05
N LYS A 108 2.15 -21.10 -2.08
CA LYS A 108 0.95 -20.35 -2.46
C LYS A 108 -0.27 -21.27 -2.63
N ASP A 109 -0.14 -22.36 -3.36
CA ASP A 109 -1.27 -23.24 -3.67
C ASP A 109 -1.84 -23.92 -2.41
N ASP A 110 -0.96 -24.35 -1.49
CA ASP A 110 -1.37 -24.92 -0.20
C ASP A 110 -2.05 -23.85 0.69
N ILE A 111 -1.50 -22.65 0.75
CA ILE A 111 -2.08 -21.54 1.49
C ILE A 111 -3.45 -21.18 0.93
N ASP A 112 -3.59 -21.00 -0.37
CA ASP A 112 -4.84 -20.67 -1.04
C ASP A 112 -5.91 -21.75 -0.83
N ALA A 113 -5.53 -23.04 -0.90
CA ALA A 113 -6.43 -24.15 -0.62
C ALA A 113 -6.92 -24.13 0.84
N ARG A 114 -6.04 -23.86 1.80
CA ARG A 114 -6.38 -23.77 3.22
C ARG A 114 -7.29 -22.59 3.52
N VAL A 115 -6.96 -21.42 2.99
CA VAL A 115 -7.78 -20.19 3.14
C VAL A 115 -9.17 -20.42 2.53
N THR A 116 -9.24 -20.96 1.33
CA THR A 116 -10.51 -21.25 0.66
C THR A 116 -11.38 -22.20 1.49
N ARG A 117 -10.81 -23.26 2.03
CA ARG A 117 -11.53 -24.20 2.89
C ARG A 117 -12.06 -23.55 4.17
N ILE A 118 -11.26 -22.67 4.82
CA ILE A 118 -11.67 -21.98 6.04
C ILE A 118 -12.80 -20.97 5.75
N LEU A 119 -12.72 -20.24 4.64
CA LEU A 119 -13.71 -19.20 4.31
C LEU A 119 -15.02 -19.75 3.72
N ARG A 120 -14.98 -20.92 3.12
CA ARG A 120 -16.17 -21.52 2.48
C ARG A 120 -16.88 -22.58 3.34
N GLY A 121 -16.31 -22.99 4.45
CA GLY A 121 -16.83 -24.01 5.35
C GLY A 121 -16.49 -25.41 4.88
#